data_8c8d5bcde827a8cf95ddcd53aea24347
#
_entry.id   8c8d5bcde827a8cf95ddcd53aea24347
#
_cell.length_a   1.000
_cell.length_b   1.000
_cell.length_c   1.000
_cell.angle_alpha   90.00
_cell.angle_beta   90.00
_cell.angle_gamma   90.00
#
_symmetry.space_group_name_H-M   'P 1'
#
loop_
_entity.id
_entity.type
_entity.pdbx_description
1 polymer ?
#
loop_
_entity_poly.entity_id
_entity_poly.type
_entity_poly.pdbx_seq_one_letter_code
_entity_poly.pdbx_strand_id
1 'polypeptide(L)'
;MSCDRLPDEAIVNELPAYYTESGYLDGRVKEIVSAKEQMKEYEAFFWITDIHWEPELNARRSPAMIRYLASQTGIDKILNGGDTGNSSVICTNAINRLRDAIGSNKVYSVNGNHEINDASRYEKPFERVHKALRDHCSDIDYGDNDKSYYYFDRVDSKVRYIGLSAYGLFVDNHYESAYTSEQILWFKEIALNVEEGWTIVIFTHALYTVDPYSNVLSVLSRPFVDAIDQYQGKGKIACVLMGDSHVDRVHIGETGVPYILSQCDRTEPYKGDINVERIWGTISEQHFEVVLLDLKKQEVRLYAIGSDARDGVDDEPGDTVEMRIFKYGGR
;
A
#
# COMPACT_ATOMS: atom_id res chain seq x y z
N MET A 1 -9.68 35.14 11.89
CA MET A 1 -10.63 34.08 12.25
C MET A 1 -9.83 32.93 12.79
N SER A 2 -9.90 32.65 14.10
CA SER A 2 -9.23 31.51 14.69
C SER A 2 -9.96 30.25 14.17
N CYS A 3 -9.29 29.45 13.38
CA CYS A 3 -9.75 28.08 13.15
C CYS A 3 -9.70 27.38 14.51
N ASP A 4 -10.85 27.13 15.12
CA ASP A 4 -10.95 26.27 16.29
C ASP A 4 -10.52 24.87 15.81
N ARG A 5 -9.27 24.50 16.16
CA ARG A 5 -8.73 23.17 15.88
C ARG A 5 -9.52 22.17 16.71
N LEU A 6 -10.22 21.27 16.05
CA LEU A 6 -10.77 20.11 16.73
C LEU A 6 -9.60 19.32 17.38
N PRO A 7 -9.80 18.79 18.59
CA PRO A 7 -8.79 17.94 19.23
C PRO A 7 -8.41 16.77 18.31
N ASP A 8 -7.13 16.42 18.26
CA ASP A 8 -6.61 15.36 17.40
C ASP A 8 -7.39 14.04 17.46
N GLU A 9 -7.95 13.71 18.62
CA GLU A 9 -8.75 12.48 18.83
C GLU A 9 -10.14 12.54 18.18
N ALA A 10 -10.78 13.68 18.08
CA ALA A 10 -12.11 13.82 17.48
C ALA A 10 -12.03 13.64 15.96
N ILE A 11 -11.00 14.20 15.31
CA ILE A 11 -10.82 14.12 13.84
C ILE A 11 -10.59 12.68 13.38
N VAL A 12 -9.96 11.85 14.22
CA VAL A 12 -9.55 10.48 13.85
C VAL A 12 -10.65 9.45 14.07
N ASN A 13 -11.65 9.75 14.88
CA ASN A 13 -12.69 8.80 15.30
C ASN A 13 -14.04 9.02 14.63
N GLU A 14 -14.26 10.17 14.01
CA GLU A 14 -15.52 10.46 13.34
C GLU A 14 -15.44 10.10 11.85
N LEU A 15 -16.34 9.22 11.46
CA LEU A 15 -16.58 8.95 10.05
C LEU A 15 -17.39 10.13 9.47
N PRO A 16 -16.84 10.87 8.49
CA PRO A 16 -17.55 12.03 7.93
C PRO A 16 -18.92 11.66 7.35
N ALA A 17 -19.90 12.55 7.52
CA ALA A 17 -21.27 12.33 7.10
C ALA A 17 -21.41 12.02 5.61
N TYR A 18 -20.59 12.60 4.75
CA TYR A 18 -20.63 12.34 3.30
C TYR A 18 -20.23 10.91 2.93
N TYR A 19 -19.52 10.16 3.79
CA TYR A 19 -19.28 8.73 3.59
C TYR A 19 -20.45 7.86 4.03
N THR A 20 -21.21 8.28 5.05
CA THR A 20 -22.33 7.51 5.63
C THR A 20 -23.66 7.86 5.02
N GLU A 21 -23.97 9.15 4.88
CA GLU A 21 -25.27 9.63 4.41
C GLU A 21 -25.52 9.32 2.93
N SER A 22 -24.44 9.26 2.12
CA SER A 22 -24.53 8.86 0.72
C SER A 22 -24.81 7.36 0.53
N GLY A 23 -24.62 6.54 1.57
CA GLY A 23 -24.63 5.08 1.48
C GLY A 23 -23.40 4.50 0.79
N TYR A 24 -22.36 5.31 0.53
CA TYR A 24 -21.17 4.93 -0.20
C TYR A 24 -20.43 3.76 0.47
N LEU A 25 -20.06 3.90 1.75
CA LEU A 25 -19.34 2.83 2.45
C LEU A 25 -20.18 1.57 2.63
N ASP A 26 -21.49 1.70 2.83
CA ASP A 26 -22.40 0.54 2.89
C ASP A 26 -22.45 -0.21 1.56
N GLY A 27 -22.40 0.52 0.45
CA GLY A 27 -22.26 -0.05 -0.90
C GLY A 27 -20.97 -0.85 -1.02
N ARG A 28 -19.84 -0.28 -0.63
CA ARG A 28 -18.53 -0.96 -0.63
C ARG A 28 -18.51 -2.20 0.25
N VAL A 29 -19.06 -2.13 1.45
CA VAL A 29 -19.20 -3.30 2.34
C VAL A 29 -19.95 -4.42 1.64
N LYS A 30 -21.11 -4.14 1.04
CA LYS A 30 -21.92 -5.16 0.34
C LYS A 30 -21.14 -5.83 -0.80
N GLU A 31 -20.41 -5.06 -1.60
CA GLU A 31 -19.60 -5.58 -2.70
C GLU A 31 -18.47 -6.48 -2.20
N ILE A 32 -17.71 -6.02 -1.20
CA ILE A 32 -16.59 -6.77 -0.62
C ILE A 32 -17.09 -8.06 0.04
N VAL A 33 -18.17 -7.99 0.85
CA VAL A 33 -18.74 -9.16 1.52
C VAL A 33 -19.25 -10.16 0.49
N SER A 34 -20.03 -9.70 -0.50
CA SER A 34 -20.52 -10.56 -1.58
C SER A 34 -19.39 -11.24 -2.36
N ALA A 35 -18.31 -10.51 -2.63
CA ALA A 35 -17.15 -11.09 -3.29
C ALA A 35 -16.48 -12.17 -2.44
N LYS A 36 -16.28 -11.91 -1.14
CA LYS A 36 -15.72 -12.90 -0.19
C LYS A 36 -16.57 -14.16 -0.08
N GLU A 37 -17.89 -14.04 -0.04
CA GLU A 37 -18.81 -15.18 0.01
C GLU A 37 -18.72 -16.09 -1.23
N GLN A 38 -18.31 -15.54 -2.37
CA GLN A 38 -18.10 -16.28 -3.61
C GLN A 38 -16.72 -16.94 -3.71
N MET A 39 -15.79 -16.61 -2.82
CA MET A 39 -14.43 -17.15 -2.79
C MET A 39 -14.34 -18.34 -1.82
N LYS A 40 -13.75 -19.45 -2.27
CA LYS A 40 -13.55 -20.64 -1.41
C LYS A 40 -12.31 -20.52 -0.53
N GLU A 41 -11.26 -19.93 -1.08
CA GLU A 41 -9.98 -19.68 -0.43
C GLU A 41 -9.54 -18.29 -0.84
N TYR A 42 -9.32 -17.43 0.15
CA TYR A 42 -8.94 -16.04 -0.13
C TYR A 42 -8.07 -15.47 0.98
N GLU A 43 -7.32 -14.43 0.63
CA GLU A 43 -6.73 -13.46 1.55
C GLU A 43 -7.36 -12.10 1.31
N ALA A 44 -7.43 -11.29 2.37
CA ALA A 44 -7.97 -9.95 2.30
C ALA A 44 -7.14 -8.99 3.15
N PHE A 45 -6.92 -7.78 2.66
CA PHE A 45 -6.18 -6.74 3.38
C PHE A 45 -6.53 -5.36 2.85
N PHE A 46 -6.26 -4.34 3.64
CA PHE A 46 -6.24 -2.96 3.18
C PHE A 46 -4.85 -2.64 2.63
N TRP A 47 -4.80 -1.97 1.49
CA TRP A 47 -3.61 -1.37 0.93
C TRP A 47 -3.72 0.14 1.02
N ILE A 48 -2.74 0.78 1.66
CA ILE A 48 -2.66 2.23 1.83
C ILE A 48 -1.22 2.67 1.62
N THR A 49 -1.01 3.81 0.99
CA THR A 49 0.33 4.36 0.71
C THR A 49 0.31 5.87 0.74
N ASP A 50 1.47 6.48 0.91
CA ASP A 50 1.63 7.94 0.83
C ASP A 50 0.63 8.69 1.74
N ILE A 51 0.54 8.22 2.98
CA ILE A 51 -0.37 8.78 3.98
C ILE A 51 0.04 10.21 4.34
N HIS A 52 1.36 10.50 4.35
CA HIS A 52 1.91 11.79 4.74
C HIS A 52 1.25 12.35 6.00
N TRP A 53 1.21 11.53 7.04
CA TRP A 53 0.51 11.82 8.28
C TRP A 53 0.99 13.12 8.89
N GLU A 54 0.20 14.18 8.74
CA GLU A 54 0.45 15.47 9.38
C GLU A 54 -0.71 15.84 10.31
N PRO A 55 -0.40 16.51 11.45
CA PRO A 55 -1.40 16.87 12.45
C PRO A 55 -2.57 17.69 11.92
N GLU A 56 -2.41 18.38 10.82
CA GLU A 56 -3.33 19.41 10.34
C GLU A 56 -4.12 19.02 9.09
N LEU A 57 -3.84 17.81 8.53
CA LEU A 57 -4.38 17.40 7.23
C LEU A 57 -5.37 16.24 7.32
N ASN A 58 -6.13 16.04 6.23
CA ASN A 58 -7.23 15.09 6.13
C ASN A 58 -6.83 13.61 6.15
N ALA A 59 -5.57 13.28 5.94
CA ALA A 59 -5.04 11.91 6.01
C ALA A 59 -5.48 11.11 7.26
N ARG A 60 -6.02 11.78 8.26
CA ARG A 60 -6.50 11.17 9.50
C ARG A 60 -7.86 10.51 9.39
N ARG A 61 -8.60 10.70 8.30
CA ARG A 61 -9.95 10.14 8.14
C ARG A 61 -9.96 8.70 7.67
N SER A 62 -8.91 8.29 6.97
CA SER A 62 -8.76 6.91 6.51
C SER A 62 -8.81 5.89 7.64
N PRO A 63 -8.22 6.10 8.84
CA PRO A 63 -8.41 5.18 9.96
C PRO A 63 -9.87 4.99 10.38
N ALA A 64 -10.71 6.03 10.31
CA ALA A 64 -12.14 5.90 10.63
C ALA A 64 -12.89 5.07 9.59
N MET A 65 -12.61 5.27 8.30
CA MET A 65 -13.17 4.46 7.21
C MET A 65 -12.69 3.00 7.29
N ILE A 66 -11.39 2.78 7.52
CA ILE A 66 -10.81 1.45 7.69
C ILE A 66 -11.47 0.74 8.87
N ARG A 67 -11.68 1.42 10.01
CA ARG A 67 -12.38 0.86 11.17
C ARG A 67 -13.79 0.40 10.82
N TYR A 68 -14.53 1.24 10.12
CA TYR A 68 -15.87 0.90 9.67
C TYR A 68 -15.85 -0.33 8.76
N LEU A 69 -15.05 -0.33 7.71
CA LEU A 69 -14.92 -1.45 6.78
C LEU A 69 -14.43 -2.72 7.48
N ALA A 70 -13.41 -2.63 8.33
CA ALA A 70 -12.89 -3.77 9.08
C ALA A 70 -13.95 -4.42 9.95
N SER A 71 -14.77 -3.61 10.65
CA SER A 71 -15.86 -4.10 11.51
C SER A 71 -16.95 -4.84 10.73
N GLN A 72 -17.21 -4.46 9.48
CA GLN A 72 -18.25 -5.04 8.63
C GLN A 72 -17.74 -6.22 7.79
N THR A 73 -16.47 -6.19 7.40
CA THR A 73 -15.90 -7.17 6.49
C THR A 73 -15.03 -8.23 7.19
N GLY A 74 -14.61 -7.97 8.44
CA GLY A 74 -13.68 -8.83 9.17
C GLY A 74 -12.24 -8.81 8.65
N ILE A 75 -11.87 -7.79 7.85
CA ILE A 75 -10.48 -7.61 7.38
C ILE A 75 -9.68 -7.02 8.54
N ASP A 76 -8.57 -7.68 8.92
CA ASP A 76 -7.77 -7.35 10.09
C ASP A 76 -6.29 -7.08 9.78
N LYS A 77 -5.96 -6.79 8.52
CA LYS A 77 -4.59 -6.61 8.04
C LYS A 77 -4.48 -5.39 7.12
N ILE A 78 -3.41 -4.63 7.29
CA ILE A 78 -3.03 -3.50 6.42
C ILE A 78 -1.63 -3.75 5.88
N LEU A 79 -1.44 -3.53 4.58
CA LEU A 79 -0.14 -3.29 3.96
C LEU A 79 -0.01 -1.80 3.72
N ASN A 80 1.09 -1.20 4.18
CA ASN A 80 1.38 0.23 4.04
C ASN A 80 2.61 0.42 3.16
N GLY A 81 2.43 1.13 2.06
CA GLY A 81 3.39 1.33 0.99
C GLY A 81 4.50 2.36 1.28
N GLY A 82 4.56 2.94 2.48
CA GLY A 82 5.55 3.95 2.82
C GLY A 82 5.01 5.38 2.70
N ASP A 83 5.90 6.34 2.89
CA ASP A 83 5.57 7.77 3.03
C ASP A 83 4.46 7.99 4.07
N THR A 84 4.60 7.27 5.19
CA THR A 84 3.66 7.35 6.31
C THR A 84 3.75 8.71 7.00
N GLY A 85 4.95 9.28 7.07
CA GLY A 85 5.20 10.61 7.65
C GLY A 85 6.67 10.98 7.72
N ASN A 86 6.93 12.26 8.02
CA ASN A 86 8.26 12.88 7.96
C ASN A 86 9.14 12.65 9.21
N SER A 87 8.68 11.89 10.18
CA SER A 87 9.47 11.58 11.38
C SER A 87 9.00 10.29 12.04
N SER A 88 9.89 9.67 12.83
CA SER A 88 9.58 8.45 13.58
C SER A 88 8.42 8.63 14.57
N VAL A 89 8.24 9.81 15.12
CA VAL A 89 7.11 10.12 16.03
C VAL A 89 5.80 10.17 15.24
N ILE A 90 5.80 10.83 14.10
CA ILE A 90 4.63 10.93 13.21
C ILE A 90 4.26 9.54 12.68
N CYS A 91 5.23 8.77 12.19
CA CYS A 91 5.01 7.39 11.75
C CYS A 91 4.44 6.50 12.86
N THR A 92 4.99 6.59 14.08
CA THR A 92 4.46 5.84 15.23
C THR A 92 2.99 6.18 15.50
N ASN A 93 2.63 7.44 15.45
CA ASN A 93 1.25 7.87 15.65
C ASN A 93 0.33 7.34 14.55
N ALA A 94 0.71 7.46 13.29
CA ALA A 94 -0.05 6.95 12.16
C ALA A 94 -0.26 5.43 12.27
N ILE A 95 0.81 4.66 12.51
CA ILE A 95 0.74 3.21 12.65
C ILE A 95 -0.14 2.79 13.82
N ASN A 96 -0.05 3.45 14.97
CA ASN A 96 -0.92 3.15 16.10
C ASN A 96 -2.40 3.38 15.75
N ARG A 97 -2.73 4.44 15.02
CA ARG A 97 -4.10 4.71 14.58
C ARG A 97 -4.62 3.67 13.58
N LEU A 98 -3.77 3.20 12.67
CA LEU A 98 -4.11 2.12 11.76
C LEU A 98 -4.34 0.79 12.52
N ARG A 99 -3.49 0.48 13.51
CA ARG A 99 -3.67 -0.70 14.38
C ARG A 99 -4.97 -0.64 15.17
N ASP A 100 -5.28 0.51 15.76
CA ASP A 100 -6.53 0.75 16.47
C ASP A 100 -7.74 0.63 15.53
N ALA A 101 -7.60 1.04 14.28
CA ALA A 101 -8.66 0.96 13.29
C ALA A 101 -9.05 -0.48 12.96
N ILE A 102 -8.07 -1.37 12.77
CA ILE A 102 -8.33 -2.79 12.47
C ILE A 102 -8.41 -3.68 13.72
N GLY A 103 -8.16 -3.13 14.91
CA GLY A 103 -8.15 -3.91 16.17
C GLY A 103 -7.07 -5.00 16.19
N SER A 104 -5.95 -4.81 15.51
CA SER A 104 -4.92 -5.82 15.29
C SER A 104 -3.53 -5.20 15.15
N ASN A 105 -2.48 -5.98 15.44
CA ASN A 105 -1.10 -5.60 15.20
C ASN A 105 -0.62 -5.82 13.75
N LYS A 106 -1.48 -6.30 12.87
CA LYS A 106 -1.14 -6.68 11.49
C LYS A 106 -1.11 -5.47 10.54
N VAL A 107 -0.27 -4.48 10.86
CA VAL A 107 0.05 -3.35 9.99
C VAL A 107 1.49 -3.50 9.55
N TYR A 108 1.69 -3.90 8.31
CA TYR A 108 3.00 -4.21 7.73
C TYR A 108 3.41 -3.06 6.80
N SER A 109 4.49 -2.37 7.15
CA SER A 109 4.91 -1.16 6.45
C SER A 109 6.27 -1.32 5.81
N VAL A 110 6.42 -0.77 4.61
CA VAL A 110 7.73 -0.45 4.03
C VAL A 110 8.03 1.03 4.25
N ASN A 111 9.28 1.41 4.11
CA ASN A 111 9.65 2.83 4.16
C ASN A 111 9.62 3.45 2.76
N GLY A 112 9.13 4.67 2.69
CA GLY A 112 9.28 5.56 1.56
C GLY A 112 10.43 6.55 1.76
N ASN A 113 10.51 7.56 0.90
CA ASN A 113 11.56 8.58 0.98
C ASN A 113 11.33 9.58 2.12
N HIS A 114 10.11 9.80 2.57
CA HIS A 114 9.83 10.72 3.68
C HIS A 114 10.28 10.17 5.04
N GLU A 115 10.18 8.87 5.29
CA GLU A 115 10.76 8.26 6.48
C GLU A 115 12.28 8.38 6.52
N ILE A 116 12.95 8.30 5.37
CA ILE A 116 14.40 8.37 5.25
C ILE A 116 14.94 9.76 5.60
N ASN A 117 14.17 10.82 5.38
CA ASN A 117 14.56 12.18 5.80
C ASN A 117 14.83 12.28 7.30
N ASP A 118 14.03 11.64 8.14
CA ASP A 118 14.29 11.59 9.59
C ASP A 118 15.46 10.65 9.90
N ALA A 119 15.50 9.51 9.22
CA ALA A 119 16.53 8.49 9.41
C ALA A 119 17.95 9.00 9.16
N SER A 120 18.16 9.82 8.11
CA SER A 120 19.47 10.33 7.73
C SER A 120 20.16 11.24 8.78
N ARG A 121 19.41 11.67 9.81
CA ARG A 121 19.90 12.53 10.89
C ARG A 121 20.52 11.79 12.06
N TYR A 122 20.52 10.46 12.06
CA TYR A 122 20.92 9.63 13.20
C TYR A 122 22.00 8.62 12.83
N GLU A 123 22.81 8.21 13.81
CA GLU A 123 23.85 7.19 13.63
C GLU A 123 23.31 5.81 13.24
N LYS A 124 22.07 5.50 13.66
CA LYS A 124 21.37 4.26 13.32
C LYS A 124 20.00 4.59 12.72
N PRO A 125 19.99 5.14 11.50
CA PRO A 125 18.80 5.69 10.91
C PRO A 125 17.66 4.64 10.78
N PHE A 126 17.98 3.46 10.31
CA PHE A 126 16.97 2.43 10.09
C PHE A 126 16.37 1.90 11.39
N GLU A 127 17.13 1.84 12.50
CA GLU A 127 16.60 1.34 13.78
C GLU A 127 15.37 2.14 14.25
N ARG A 128 15.39 3.46 14.13
CA ARG A 128 14.24 4.31 14.49
C ARG A 128 13.07 4.17 13.54
N VAL A 129 13.33 4.14 12.25
CA VAL A 129 12.30 3.94 11.23
C VAL A 129 11.63 2.58 11.41
N HIS A 130 12.41 1.53 11.56
CA HIS A 130 11.86 0.18 11.74
C HIS A 130 11.05 0.06 13.03
N LYS A 131 11.53 0.67 14.11
CA LYS A 131 10.79 0.72 15.37
C LYS A 131 9.45 1.42 15.19
N ALA A 132 9.43 2.57 14.54
CA ALA A 132 8.22 3.34 14.29
C ALA A 132 7.20 2.58 13.43
N LEU A 133 7.68 1.89 12.40
CA LEU A 133 6.82 1.27 11.39
C LEU A 133 6.43 -0.18 11.71
N ARG A 134 7.29 -0.96 12.39
CA ARG A 134 7.17 -2.43 12.40
C ARG A 134 7.46 -3.14 13.74
N ASP A 135 7.91 -2.43 14.77
CA ASP A 135 8.33 -3.06 16.05
C ASP A 135 7.18 -3.85 16.74
N HIS A 136 5.95 -3.57 16.37
CA HIS A 136 4.75 -4.24 16.83
C HIS A 136 4.43 -5.54 16.07
N CYS A 137 5.11 -5.82 14.97
CA CYS A 137 4.91 -7.03 14.16
C CYS A 137 5.87 -8.12 14.63
N SER A 138 5.33 -9.24 15.14
CA SER A 138 6.12 -10.34 15.67
C SER A 138 6.35 -11.49 14.69
N ASP A 139 5.66 -11.48 13.55
CA ASP A 139 5.65 -12.52 12.51
C ASP A 139 6.51 -12.17 11.27
N ILE A 140 7.23 -11.06 11.33
CA ILE A 140 8.14 -10.63 10.27
C ILE A 140 9.45 -11.41 10.35
N ASP A 141 9.90 -11.91 9.20
CA ASP A 141 11.22 -12.50 9.00
C ASP A 141 12.11 -11.56 8.17
N TYR A 142 13.14 -11.04 8.80
CA TYR A 142 14.13 -10.17 8.16
C TYR A 142 15.29 -10.95 7.53
N GLY A 143 15.45 -12.24 7.88
CA GLY A 143 16.71 -12.94 7.63
C GLY A 143 17.86 -12.24 8.37
N ASP A 144 19.03 -12.18 7.73
CA ASP A 144 20.24 -11.58 8.32
C ASP A 144 20.48 -10.11 7.89
N ASN A 145 19.44 -9.43 7.37
CA ASN A 145 19.60 -8.04 6.93
C ASN A 145 19.43 -7.00 8.06
N ASP A 146 19.64 -5.73 7.74
CA ASP A 146 19.52 -4.59 8.66
C ASP A 146 18.08 -4.22 9.02
N LYS A 147 17.11 -5.10 8.75
CA LYS A 147 15.67 -4.94 8.95
C LYS A 147 15.00 -3.94 7.99
N SER A 148 15.64 -3.58 6.88
CA SER A 148 15.05 -2.65 5.91
C SER A 148 14.04 -3.32 4.98
N TYR A 149 14.17 -4.60 4.72
CA TYR A 149 13.28 -5.43 3.93
C TYR A 149 12.99 -6.76 4.64
N TYR A 150 11.88 -7.43 4.29
CA TYR A 150 11.39 -8.58 5.04
C TYR A 150 10.34 -9.37 4.27
N TYR A 151 9.96 -10.52 4.80
CA TYR A 151 8.73 -11.21 4.43
C TYR A 151 7.97 -11.70 5.66
N PHE A 152 6.71 -12.05 5.48
CA PHE A 152 5.92 -12.81 6.44
C PHE A 152 4.98 -13.77 5.72
N ASP A 153 4.66 -14.88 6.38
CA ASP A 153 3.92 -15.98 5.82
C ASP A 153 2.56 -16.15 6.48
N ARG A 154 1.54 -16.32 5.66
CA ARG A 154 0.23 -16.84 6.05
C ARG A 154 0.20 -18.31 5.67
N VAL A 155 0.62 -19.16 6.61
CA VAL A 155 0.83 -20.60 6.37
C VAL A 155 -0.47 -21.30 5.99
N ASP A 156 -1.58 -20.95 6.65
CA ASP A 156 -2.88 -21.58 6.42
C ASP A 156 -3.42 -21.37 4.99
N SER A 157 -3.21 -20.17 4.45
CA SER A 157 -3.59 -19.80 3.09
C SER A 157 -2.48 -19.98 2.07
N LYS A 158 -1.25 -20.29 2.51
CA LYS A 158 -0.03 -20.39 1.69
C LYS A 158 0.21 -19.09 0.91
N VAL A 159 0.18 -17.97 1.60
CA VAL A 159 0.49 -16.66 1.01
C VAL A 159 1.69 -16.06 1.71
N ARG A 160 2.71 -15.69 0.93
CA ARG A 160 3.88 -14.92 1.37
C ARG A 160 3.73 -13.48 0.94
N TYR A 161 3.95 -12.58 1.88
CA TYR A 161 4.02 -11.15 1.64
C TYR A 161 5.47 -10.70 1.77
N ILE A 162 5.97 -9.98 0.76
CA ILE A 162 7.37 -9.51 0.70
C ILE A 162 7.37 -7.99 0.67
N GLY A 163 7.91 -7.37 1.71
CA GLY A 163 8.14 -5.93 1.81
C GLY A 163 9.58 -5.59 1.37
N LEU A 164 9.72 -4.78 0.33
CA LEU A 164 11.02 -4.33 -0.18
C LEU A 164 11.31 -2.89 0.25
N SER A 165 12.57 -2.56 0.47
CA SER A 165 13.04 -1.21 0.75
C SER A 165 13.46 -0.54 -0.56
N ALA A 166 12.76 0.52 -0.96
CA ALA A 166 13.04 1.26 -2.19
C ALA A 166 14.12 2.32 -1.98
N TYR A 167 14.09 3.00 -0.84
CA TYR A 167 14.96 4.13 -0.54
C TYR A 167 15.89 3.83 0.64
N GLY A 168 17.16 4.22 0.47
CA GLY A 168 18.19 4.18 1.48
C GLY A 168 18.28 5.51 2.26
N LEU A 169 19.50 6.04 2.40
CA LEU A 169 19.73 7.30 3.11
C LEU A 169 19.50 8.50 2.21
N PHE A 170 19.23 9.65 2.82
CA PHE A 170 19.22 10.95 2.16
C PHE A 170 20.59 11.60 2.35
N VAL A 171 21.40 11.64 1.29
CA VAL A 171 22.78 12.17 1.32
C VAL A 171 22.91 13.23 0.22
N ASP A 172 23.55 14.36 0.54
CA ASP A 172 23.84 15.46 -0.39
C ASP A 172 22.62 15.91 -1.23
N ASN A 173 21.45 16.01 -0.58
CA ASN A 173 20.17 16.37 -1.18
C ASN A 173 19.63 15.35 -2.21
N HIS A 174 20.05 14.09 -2.15
CA HIS A 174 19.52 13.00 -2.97
C HIS A 174 19.12 11.80 -2.11
N TYR A 175 18.07 11.11 -2.52
CA TYR A 175 17.72 9.81 -1.97
C TYR A 175 18.58 8.75 -2.64
N GLU A 176 19.32 7.98 -1.82
CA GLU A 176 20.01 6.81 -2.32
C GLU A 176 19.03 5.65 -2.50
N SER A 177 19.18 4.91 -3.57
CA SER A 177 18.43 3.67 -3.76
C SER A 177 18.88 2.61 -2.75
N ALA A 178 17.93 2.00 -2.06
CA ALA A 178 18.17 0.85 -1.19
C ALA A 178 18.15 -0.48 -1.94
N TYR A 179 17.94 -0.47 -3.24
CA TYR A 179 17.99 -1.68 -4.08
C TYR A 179 19.44 -2.14 -4.29
N THR A 180 20.05 -2.60 -3.19
CA THR A 180 21.43 -3.09 -3.17
C THR A 180 21.53 -4.50 -3.75
N SER A 181 22.75 -4.90 -4.08
CA SER A 181 23.02 -6.28 -4.52
C SER A 181 22.64 -7.31 -3.47
N GLU A 182 22.79 -6.98 -2.19
CA GLU A 182 22.41 -7.83 -1.06
C GLU A 182 20.90 -8.03 -1.01
N GLN A 183 20.11 -6.95 -1.15
CA GLN A 183 18.65 -7.06 -1.17
C GLN A 183 18.17 -7.87 -2.38
N ILE A 184 18.78 -7.69 -3.56
CA ILE A 184 18.44 -8.44 -4.76
C ILE A 184 18.75 -9.93 -4.60
N LEU A 185 19.91 -10.30 -4.01
CA LEU A 185 20.27 -11.68 -3.72
C LEU A 185 19.29 -12.31 -2.72
N TRP A 186 19.04 -11.62 -1.60
CA TRP A 186 18.06 -12.05 -0.61
C TRP A 186 16.68 -12.27 -1.24
N PHE A 187 16.24 -11.34 -2.08
CA PHE A 187 14.95 -11.43 -2.76
C PHE A 187 14.85 -12.71 -3.62
N LYS A 188 15.88 -12.98 -4.45
CA LYS A 188 15.90 -14.14 -5.35
C LYS A 188 16.05 -15.46 -4.62
N GLU A 189 16.94 -15.53 -3.63
CA GLU A 189 17.35 -16.78 -3.02
C GLU A 189 16.51 -17.16 -1.80
N ILE A 190 15.97 -16.15 -1.08
CA ILE A 190 15.23 -16.36 0.17
C ILE A 190 13.77 -15.99 0.00
N ALA A 191 13.48 -14.73 -0.34
CA ALA A 191 12.12 -14.24 -0.31
C ALA A 191 11.20 -14.89 -1.37
N LEU A 192 11.69 -15.08 -2.59
CA LEU A 192 10.96 -15.77 -3.66
C LEU A 192 10.99 -17.30 -3.55
N ASN A 193 11.78 -17.87 -2.63
CA ASN A 193 11.87 -19.30 -2.46
C ASN A 193 10.73 -19.83 -1.59
N VAL A 194 9.65 -20.24 -2.23
CA VAL A 194 8.46 -20.84 -1.60
C VAL A 194 8.16 -22.20 -2.19
N GLU A 195 7.38 -23.00 -1.46
CA GLU A 195 6.95 -24.31 -1.94
C GLU A 195 5.83 -24.21 -2.99
N GLU A 196 5.52 -25.32 -3.63
CA GLU A 196 4.43 -25.40 -4.60
C GLU A 196 3.06 -25.04 -3.97
N GLY A 197 2.25 -24.30 -4.70
CA GLY A 197 0.93 -23.86 -4.28
C GLY A 197 0.93 -22.60 -3.43
N TRP A 198 2.10 -21.97 -3.20
CA TRP A 198 2.17 -20.68 -2.55
C TRP A 198 1.90 -19.53 -3.52
N THR A 199 1.24 -18.51 -3.00
CA THR A 199 1.03 -17.23 -3.67
C THR A 199 1.93 -16.16 -3.03
N ILE A 200 2.52 -15.29 -3.84
CA ILE A 200 3.44 -14.24 -3.40
C ILE A 200 2.81 -12.88 -3.70
N VAL A 201 2.73 -12.02 -2.70
CA VAL A 201 2.38 -10.60 -2.83
C VAL A 201 3.62 -9.78 -2.51
N ILE A 202 4.01 -8.91 -3.42
CA ILE A 202 5.15 -8.01 -3.22
C ILE A 202 4.60 -6.61 -2.99
N PHE A 203 5.15 -5.89 -2.02
CA PHE A 203 4.84 -4.49 -1.81
C PHE A 203 6.11 -3.70 -1.50
N THR A 204 6.16 -2.49 -2.02
CA THR A 204 7.30 -1.59 -1.90
C THR A 204 6.84 -0.17 -2.11
N HIS A 205 7.67 0.82 -1.77
CA HIS A 205 7.29 2.19 -2.07
C HIS A 205 7.35 2.44 -3.58
N ALA A 206 8.44 2.07 -4.26
CA ALA A 206 8.59 2.32 -5.69
C ALA A 206 9.53 1.32 -6.40
N LEU A 207 9.03 0.54 -7.38
CA LEU A 207 9.84 -0.14 -8.40
C LEU A 207 9.72 0.54 -9.76
N TYR A 208 8.60 1.18 -9.97
CA TYR A 208 8.32 2.09 -11.07
C TYR A 208 7.99 3.46 -10.52
N THR A 209 8.26 4.48 -11.31
CA THR A 209 7.80 5.85 -11.08
C THR A 209 7.13 6.39 -12.32
N VAL A 210 6.19 7.31 -12.14
CA VAL A 210 5.52 8.02 -13.24
C VAL A 210 5.92 9.47 -13.18
N ASP A 211 6.45 9.99 -14.29
CA ASP A 211 6.70 11.41 -14.40
C ASP A 211 5.36 12.17 -14.47
N PRO A 212 5.08 13.08 -13.53
CA PRO A 212 3.76 13.69 -13.40
C PRO A 212 3.44 14.68 -14.54
N TYR A 213 4.43 15.09 -15.33
CA TYR A 213 4.25 16.03 -16.43
C TYR A 213 4.09 15.34 -17.78
N SER A 214 4.84 14.26 -18.00
CA SER A 214 4.84 13.54 -19.28
C SER A 214 4.05 12.25 -19.25
N ASN A 215 3.57 11.82 -18.09
CA ASN A 215 2.90 10.53 -17.86
C ASN A 215 3.75 9.32 -18.32
N VAL A 216 5.08 9.47 -18.29
CA VAL A 216 6.00 8.41 -18.69
C VAL A 216 6.29 7.51 -17.49
N LEU A 217 6.01 6.22 -17.64
CA LEU A 217 6.38 5.19 -16.68
C LEU A 217 7.86 4.83 -16.86
N SER A 218 8.62 4.90 -15.79
CA SER A 218 10.05 4.56 -15.74
C SER A 218 10.35 3.50 -14.68
N VAL A 219 11.30 2.63 -14.97
CA VAL A 219 11.74 1.58 -14.04
C VAL A 219 12.82 2.14 -13.12
N LEU A 220 12.61 2.08 -11.80
CA LEU A 220 13.61 2.45 -10.80
C LEU A 220 14.62 1.34 -10.52
N SER A 221 14.20 0.08 -10.59
CA SER A 221 15.12 -1.06 -10.41
C SER A 221 14.86 -2.18 -11.39
N ARG A 222 15.61 -2.18 -12.48
CA ARG A 222 15.57 -3.24 -13.48
C ARG A 222 15.86 -4.63 -12.89
N PRO A 223 16.87 -4.85 -12.01
CA PRO A 223 17.15 -6.17 -11.47
C PRO A 223 16.00 -6.81 -10.67
N PHE A 224 15.17 -6.01 -9.99
CA PHE A 224 13.97 -6.52 -9.30
C PHE A 224 12.87 -6.85 -10.30
N VAL A 225 12.61 -5.96 -11.25
CA VAL A 225 11.62 -6.18 -12.31
C VAL A 225 11.96 -7.44 -13.09
N ASP A 226 13.22 -7.60 -13.51
CA ASP A 226 13.67 -8.80 -14.23
C ASP A 226 13.54 -10.07 -13.36
N ALA A 227 13.80 -9.98 -12.05
CA ALA A 227 13.64 -11.13 -11.15
C ALA A 227 12.16 -11.54 -11.00
N ILE A 228 11.25 -10.59 -11.03
CA ILE A 228 9.78 -10.83 -10.97
C ILE A 228 9.30 -11.37 -12.32
N ASP A 229 9.65 -10.72 -13.41
CA ASP A 229 9.19 -11.07 -14.75
C ASP A 229 9.81 -12.39 -15.25
N GLN A 230 10.98 -12.79 -14.76
CA GLN A 230 11.64 -14.05 -15.09
C GLN A 230 11.47 -15.13 -14.02
N TYR A 231 10.60 -14.92 -13.03
CA TYR A 231 10.40 -15.87 -11.94
C TYR A 231 9.95 -17.24 -12.45
N GLN A 232 10.71 -18.28 -12.11
CA GLN A 232 10.45 -19.69 -12.48
C GLN A 232 10.36 -20.58 -11.23
N GLY A 233 10.15 -20.00 -10.04
CA GLY A 233 10.02 -20.77 -8.81
C GLY A 233 8.69 -21.54 -8.72
N LYS A 234 8.52 -22.25 -7.61
CA LYS A 234 7.36 -23.12 -7.40
C LYS A 234 6.06 -22.36 -7.05
N GLY A 235 6.18 -21.14 -6.51
CA GLY A 235 5.04 -20.28 -6.18
C GLY A 235 4.53 -19.48 -7.38
N LYS A 236 3.54 -18.60 -7.11
CA LYS A 236 2.98 -17.68 -8.11
C LYS A 236 2.97 -16.27 -7.56
N ILE A 237 3.53 -15.31 -8.29
CA ILE A 237 3.48 -13.89 -7.93
C ILE A 237 2.11 -13.35 -8.36
N ALA A 238 1.35 -12.86 -7.38
CA ALA A 238 -0.01 -12.35 -7.61
C ALA A 238 0.00 -10.89 -8.07
N CYS A 239 0.76 -10.03 -7.42
CA CYS A 239 0.88 -8.63 -7.75
C CYS A 239 2.10 -7.99 -7.08
N VAL A 240 2.42 -6.79 -7.56
CA VAL A 240 3.34 -5.84 -6.93
C VAL A 240 2.57 -4.56 -6.63
N LEU A 241 2.51 -4.16 -5.36
CA LEU A 241 1.82 -2.95 -4.90
C LEU A 241 2.85 -1.84 -4.63
N MET A 242 2.57 -0.62 -5.09
CA MET A 242 3.49 0.53 -5.02
C MET A 242 2.74 1.84 -4.79
N GLY A 243 3.47 2.85 -4.29
CA GLY A 243 3.04 4.24 -4.13
C GLY A 243 3.94 5.22 -4.86
N ASP A 244 4.51 6.20 -4.13
CA ASP A 244 5.54 7.20 -4.52
C ASP A 244 5.06 8.25 -5.55
N SER A 245 4.51 7.80 -6.65
CA SER A 245 4.15 8.70 -7.75
C SER A 245 2.80 9.39 -7.55
N HIS A 246 2.02 8.99 -6.55
CA HIS A 246 0.67 9.49 -6.25
C HIS A 246 -0.32 9.33 -7.42
N VAL A 247 -0.05 8.41 -8.33
CA VAL A 247 -0.84 8.18 -9.55
C VAL A 247 -1.40 6.78 -9.51
N ASP A 248 -2.67 6.63 -9.84
CA ASP A 248 -3.26 5.33 -10.05
C ASP A 248 -2.92 4.82 -11.45
N ARG A 249 -2.14 3.76 -11.51
CA ARG A 249 -1.74 3.15 -12.75
C ARG A 249 -1.42 1.67 -12.57
N VAL A 250 -1.79 0.88 -13.57
CA VAL A 250 -1.40 -0.52 -13.64
C VAL A 250 -0.51 -0.76 -14.85
N HIS A 251 0.59 -1.45 -14.63
CA HIS A 251 1.44 -1.97 -15.67
C HIS A 251 1.45 -3.51 -15.58
N ILE A 252 1.18 -4.18 -16.68
CA ILE A 252 1.25 -5.65 -16.72
C ILE A 252 2.65 -6.03 -17.22
N GLY A 253 3.41 -6.71 -16.37
CA GLY A 253 4.74 -7.22 -16.71
C GLY A 253 4.71 -8.31 -17.78
N GLU A 254 5.88 -8.67 -18.30
CA GLU A 254 6.03 -9.65 -19.39
C GLU A 254 5.42 -11.03 -19.09
N THR A 255 5.34 -11.39 -17.81
CA THR A 255 4.76 -12.65 -17.33
C THR A 255 3.30 -12.53 -16.88
N GLY A 256 2.69 -11.38 -17.09
CA GLY A 256 1.31 -11.12 -16.69
C GLY A 256 1.15 -10.71 -15.22
N VAL A 257 2.24 -10.45 -14.49
CA VAL A 257 2.18 -9.93 -13.12
C VAL A 257 1.75 -8.46 -13.15
N PRO A 258 0.68 -8.08 -12.45
CA PRO A 258 0.28 -6.68 -12.35
C PRO A 258 1.18 -5.92 -11.37
N TYR A 259 1.76 -4.81 -11.84
CA TYR A 259 2.43 -3.78 -11.07
C TYR A 259 1.44 -2.63 -10.86
N ILE A 260 1.00 -2.44 -9.64
CA ILE A 260 -0.09 -1.56 -9.28
C ILE A 260 0.50 -0.37 -8.52
N LEU A 261 0.44 0.80 -9.14
CA LEU A 261 0.75 2.07 -8.52
C LEU A 261 -0.55 2.67 -8.01
N SER A 262 -0.60 2.99 -6.73
CA SER A 262 -1.79 3.56 -6.10
C SER A 262 -1.62 5.05 -5.83
N GLN A 263 -2.72 5.76 -5.82
CA GLN A 263 -2.77 7.15 -5.39
C GLN A 263 -2.36 7.29 -3.93
N CYS A 264 -1.92 8.48 -3.56
CA CYS A 264 -1.68 8.81 -2.16
C CYS A 264 -2.99 8.83 -1.37
N ASP A 265 -2.93 8.41 -0.10
CA ASP A 265 -4.07 8.58 0.81
C ASP A 265 -4.33 10.05 1.11
N ARG A 266 -3.28 10.85 1.19
CA ARG A 266 -3.38 12.28 1.47
C ARG A 266 -4.09 13.04 0.35
N THR A 267 -5.04 13.91 0.74
CA THR A 267 -5.60 14.90 -0.18
C THR A 267 -4.56 15.97 -0.47
N GLU A 268 -3.89 15.88 -1.58
CA GLU A 268 -3.12 16.98 -2.15
C GLU A 268 -3.74 17.41 -3.46
N PRO A 269 -3.90 18.73 -3.67
CA PRO A 269 -4.10 19.25 -5.01
C PRO A 269 -2.76 19.18 -5.74
N TYR A 270 -2.30 17.96 -6.06
CA TYR A 270 -1.06 17.76 -6.78
C TYR A 270 -1.26 18.27 -8.21
N LYS A 271 -0.44 19.21 -8.63
CA LYS A 271 -0.48 19.79 -10.00
C LYS A 271 -0.16 18.77 -11.10
N GLY A 272 0.04 17.52 -10.75
CA GLY A 272 0.33 16.40 -11.62
C GLY A 272 -0.66 15.25 -11.54
N ASP A 273 -1.69 15.33 -10.69
CA ASP A 273 -2.79 14.35 -10.72
C ASP A 273 -3.56 14.49 -12.02
N ILE A 274 -3.07 13.76 -13.00
CA ILE A 274 -3.57 13.82 -14.37
C ILE A 274 -5.00 13.28 -14.43
N ASN A 275 -5.40 12.51 -13.42
CA ASN A 275 -6.52 11.60 -13.53
C ASN A 275 -7.66 11.82 -12.54
N VAL A 276 -7.48 12.54 -11.41
CA VAL A 276 -8.53 12.64 -10.40
C VAL A 276 -8.59 14.00 -9.72
N GLU A 277 -9.76 14.61 -9.72
CA GLU A 277 -10.04 15.77 -8.89
C GLU A 277 -10.29 15.34 -7.44
N ARG A 278 -9.36 15.67 -6.55
CA ARG A 278 -9.45 15.42 -5.11
C ARG A 278 -10.09 16.62 -4.41
N ILE A 279 -11.29 16.45 -3.88
CA ILE A 279 -12.06 17.55 -3.29
C ILE A 279 -12.24 17.32 -1.78
N TRP A 280 -11.78 18.28 -1.00
CA TRP A 280 -11.94 18.30 0.45
C TRP A 280 -13.41 18.29 0.89
N GLY A 281 -13.73 17.47 1.90
CA GLY A 281 -15.10 17.35 2.40
C GLY A 281 -16.02 16.56 1.49
N THR A 282 -15.47 15.76 0.60
CA THR A 282 -16.20 14.84 -0.27
C THR A 282 -15.61 13.43 -0.21
N ILE A 283 -16.28 12.49 -0.86
CA ILE A 283 -15.80 11.09 -0.95
C ILE A 283 -14.41 11.02 -1.56
N SER A 284 -14.06 11.93 -2.47
CA SER A 284 -12.77 11.90 -3.17
C SER A 284 -11.58 12.44 -2.36
N GLU A 285 -11.74 12.85 -1.11
CA GLU A 285 -10.64 13.45 -0.35
C GLU A 285 -9.56 12.45 0.09
N GLN A 286 -9.91 11.18 0.30
CA GLN A 286 -9.01 10.11 0.73
C GLN A 286 -8.91 9.03 -0.34
N HIS A 287 -7.85 8.21 -0.28
CA HIS A 287 -7.74 7.03 -1.13
C HIS A 287 -6.98 5.91 -0.42
N PHE A 288 -7.56 4.74 -0.41
CA PHE A 288 -6.92 3.46 -0.12
C PHE A 288 -7.70 2.35 -0.81
N GLU A 289 -7.20 1.13 -0.76
CA GLU A 289 -7.83 0.01 -1.44
C GLU A 289 -8.12 -1.13 -0.47
N VAL A 290 -9.22 -1.86 -0.72
CA VAL A 290 -9.42 -3.20 -0.20
C VAL A 290 -8.99 -4.18 -1.27
N VAL A 291 -8.05 -5.05 -0.93
CA VAL A 291 -7.51 -6.06 -1.84
C VAL A 291 -8.03 -7.43 -1.42
N LEU A 292 -8.62 -8.15 -2.36
CA LEU A 292 -9.01 -9.54 -2.20
C LEU A 292 -8.19 -10.41 -3.17
N LEU A 293 -7.56 -11.45 -2.63
CA LEU A 293 -6.91 -12.49 -3.42
C LEU A 293 -7.81 -13.71 -3.47
N ASP A 294 -8.40 -14.02 -4.63
CA ASP A 294 -9.06 -15.32 -4.86
C ASP A 294 -7.98 -16.34 -5.23
N LEU A 295 -7.57 -17.15 -4.28
CA LEU A 295 -6.47 -18.10 -4.43
C LEU A 295 -6.82 -19.25 -5.37
N LYS A 296 -8.10 -19.59 -5.50
CA LYS A 296 -8.55 -20.64 -6.43
C LYS A 296 -8.63 -20.15 -7.86
N LYS A 297 -9.16 -18.96 -8.07
CA LYS A 297 -9.27 -18.37 -9.41
C LYS A 297 -7.98 -17.70 -9.87
N GLN A 298 -7.04 -17.49 -8.93
CA GLN A 298 -5.82 -16.74 -9.14
C GLN A 298 -6.11 -15.31 -9.64
N GLU A 299 -6.94 -14.61 -8.88
CA GLU A 299 -7.38 -13.26 -9.18
C GLU A 299 -7.01 -12.33 -8.02
N VAL A 300 -6.49 -11.16 -8.36
CA VAL A 300 -6.36 -10.02 -7.46
C VAL A 300 -7.51 -9.08 -7.77
N ARG A 301 -8.31 -8.72 -6.77
CA ARG A 301 -9.38 -7.74 -6.90
C ARG A 301 -9.09 -6.55 -6.01
N LEU A 302 -9.13 -5.37 -6.60
CA LEU A 302 -8.91 -4.09 -5.94
C LEU A 302 -10.22 -3.32 -5.88
N TYR A 303 -10.59 -2.90 -4.70
CA TYR A 303 -11.76 -2.03 -4.46
C TYR A 303 -11.24 -0.69 -3.95
N ALA A 304 -11.29 0.33 -4.77
CA ALA A 304 -10.94 1.70 -4.40
C ALA A 304 -11.92 2.23 -3.35
N ILE A 305 -11.40 2.84 -2.31
CA ILE A 305 -12.17 3.48 -1.24
C ILE A 305 -11.75 4.96 -1.20
N GLY A 306 -12.70 5.82 -1.39
CA GLY A 306 -12.46 7.25 -1.44
C GLY A 306 -12.43 7.79 -2.87
N SER A 307 -11.30 8.35 -3.28
CA SER A 307 -11.11 8.84 -4.64
C SER A 307 -11.30 7.73 -5.65
N ASP A 308 -12.09 8.02 -6.68
CA ASP A 308 -12.24 7.14 -7.83
C ASP A 308 -10.98 7.27 -8.69
N ALA A 309 -10.27 6.17 -8.80
CA ALA A 309 -9.03 6.09 -9.51
C ALA A 309 -9.32 5.72 -10.96
N ARG A 310 -8.96 6.62 -11.88
CA ARG A 310 -8.94 6.33 -13.30
C ARG A 310 -7.55 5.83 -13.66
N ASP A 311 -7.43 4.66 -14.22
CA ASP A 311 -6.14 4.12 -14.65
C ASP A 311 -5.61 4.78 -15.94
N GLY A 312 -6.34 5.74 -16.47
CA GLY A 312 -5.94 6.58 -17.62
C GLY A 312 -5.84 5.84 -18.95
N VAL A 313 -6.26 4.57 -19.00
CA VAL A 313 -6.06 3.77 -20.20
C VAL A 313 -7.33 3.66 -21.05
N ASP A 314 -8.52 3.61 -20.46
CA ASP A 314 -9.77 3.41 -21.21
C ASP A 314 -11.03 4.09 -20.61
N ASP A 315 -10.88 5.03 -19.66
CA ASP A 315 -12.04 5.58 -18.96
C ASP A 315 -12.74 6.67 -19.77
N GLU A 316 -13.99 6.40 -20.15
CA GLU A 316 -14.91 7.43 -20.60
C GLU A 316 -15.27 8.34 -19.40
N PRO A 317 -15.45 9.66 -19.60
CA PRO A 317 -15.87 10.57 -18.54
C PRO A 317 -17.19 10.11 -17.90
N GLY A 318 -17.12 9.69 -16.63
CA GLY A 318 -18.28 9.17 -15.88
C GLY A 318 -18.26 7.67 -15.69
N ASP A 319 -17.22 6.96 -16.10
CA ASP A 319 -17.05 5.56 -15.76
C ASP A 319 -16.53 5.44 -14.32
N THR A 320 -17.31 4.79 -13.48
CA THR A 320 -17.00 4.55 -12.05
C THR A 320 -16.48 3.13 -11.88
N VAL A 321 -15.33 2.79 -12.49
CA VAL A 321 -14.71 1.48 -12.26
C VAL A 321 -14.06 1.47 -10.87
N GLU A 322 -14.88 1.27 -9.88
CA GLU A 322 -14.49 1.21 -8.49
C GLU A 322 -13.91 -0.16 -8.09
N MET A 323 -13.83 -1.12 -9.01
CA MET A 323 -13.28 -2.46 -8.81
C MET A 323 -12.51 -2.95 -10.03
N ARG A 324 -11.27 -3.36 -9.82
CA ARG A 324 -10.37 -3.91 -10.84
C ARG A 324 -10.04 -5.37 -10.55
N ILE A 325 -9.96 -6.21 -11.58
CA ILE A 325 -9.63 -7.63 -11.46
C ILE A 325 -8.46 -7.97 -12.37
N PHE A 326 -7.42 -8.52 -11.79
CA PHE A 326 -6.24 -9.02 -12.50
C PHE A 326 -6.06 -10.51 -12.26
N LYS A 327 -5.74 -11.26 -13.31
CA LYS A 327 -5.37 -12.68 -13.20
C LYS A 327 -3.87 -12.81 -13.07
N TYR A 328 -3.42 -13.79 -12.31
CA TYR A 328 -2.02 -14.13 -12.15
C TYR A 328 -1.78 -15.64 -12.35
N GLY A 329 -0.51 -16.03 -12.56
CA GLY A 329 -0.12 -17.44 -12.70
C GLY A 329 -0.56 -18.11 -13.99
N GLY A 330 -0.97 -17.35 -14.99
CA GLY A 330 -1.27 -17.86 -16.33
C GLY A 330 -0.02 -17.87 -17.21
N ARG A 331 0.61 -18.99 -17.38
CA ARG A 331 1.36 -19.46 -18.55
C ARG A 331 0.85 -20.80 -18.95
#